data_6750566dfe404edf3892a67e48010be1
#
_entry.id   6750566dfe404edf3892a67e48010be1
#
_cell.length_a   1.000
_cell.length_b   1.000
_cell.length_c   1.000
_cell.angle_alpha   90.00
_cell.angle_beta   90.00
_cell.angle_gamma   90.00
#
_symmetry.space_group_name_H-M   'P 1'
#
loop_
_entity.id
_entity.type
_entity.pdbx_description
1 polymer ?
#
loop_
_entity_poly.entity_id
_entity_poly.type
_entity_poly.pdbx_seq_one_letter_code
_entity_poly.pdbx_strand_id
1 'polypeptide(L)'
;MRLSRQSAQVAAVSLAAAVLLAGCSGSPGQPPPTAKPSAAGTGSPSAKSAPPTASVTPRATASASPSARPVAPGAGALPQTRAFPSTRASAFDNAMADLWLAVTTGNPRFARPGFFPLAAYKQVKAIPYPVPDWQDRLWHDFVLDVRAAHRLVGSGAHLDRVVVPGKYAAWVYPGGCANKIGYWHVPGARVVYRVHGQERSFGIASLISWRGVWYVVHLGAVQRTVVTGIVYQPAAGPGVPGPPGGC
;
A
#
# COMPACT_ATOMS: atom_id res chain seq x y z
N MET A 1 -2.14 8.06 65.65
CA MET A 1 -2.04 7.46 64.31
C MET A 1 -1.01 8.25 63.50
N ARG A 2 0.13 7.65 63.16
CA ARG A 2 1.26 8.32 62.46
C ARG A 2 1.18 8.03 60.97
N LEU A 3 1.11 9.09 60.16
CA LEU A 3 1.20 9.03 58.70
C LEU A 3 2.69 9.01 58.30
N SER A 4 3.11 7.93 57.68
CA SER A 4 4.45 7.76 57.12
C SER A 4 4.47 8.31 55.68
N ARG A 5 5.27 9.35 55.44
CA ARG A 5 5.56 9.88 54.09
C ARG A 5 6.75 9.10 53.53
N GLN A 6 6.55 8.37 52.44
CA GLN A 6 7.65 7.83 51.64
C GLN A 6 7.95 8.79 50.50
N SER A 7 9.17 9.28 50.54
CA SER A 7 9.74 10.14 49.48
C SER A 7 10.32 9.25 48.37
N ALA A 8 9.83 9.43 47.14
CA ALA A 8 10.40 8.80 45.95
C ALA A 8 11.56 9.67 45.43
N GLN A 9 12.75 9.09 45.38
CA GLN A 9 13.92 9.72 44.74
C GLN A 9 13.89 9.40 43.23
N VAL A 10 13.94 10.45 42.42
CA VAL A 10 14.11 10.37 40.96
C VAL A 10 15.61 10.44 40.65
N ALA A 11 16.17 9.38 40.13
CA ALA A 11 17.54 9.33 39.63
C ALA A 11 17.53 9.80 38.17
N ALA A 12 18.19 10.91 37.90
CA ALA A 12 18.47 11.42 36.56
C ALA A 12 19.74 10.74 36.01
N VAL A 13 19.60 9.99 34.93
CA VAL A 13 20.74 9.43 34.17
C VAL A 13 21.01 10.34 32.99
N SER A 14 22.15 11.07 33.04
CA SER A 14 22.64 11.87 31.94
C SER A 14 23.50 10.99 31.02
N LEU A 15 23.10 10.80 29.76
CA LEU A 15 23.89 10.14 28.73
C LEU A 15 24.56 11.21 27.86
N ALA A 16 25.89 11.29 27.93
CA ALA A 16 26.71 12.11 27.06
C ALA A 16 26.96 11.38 25.74
N ALA A 17 26.56 11.97 24.62
CA ALA A 17 26.87 11.48 23.28
C ALA A 17 28.15 12.15 22.76
N ALA A 18 29.21 11.37 22.52
CA ALA A 18 30.42 11.79 21.85
C ALA A 18 30.22 11.71 20.32
N VAL A 19 30.41 12.85 19.66
CA VAL A 19 30.41 12.96 18.18
C VAL A 19 31.84 12.77 17.70
N LEU A 20 32.11 11.70 16.96
CA LEU A 20 33.35 11.48 16.21
C LEU A 20 33.15 11.91 14.76
N LEU A 21 33.77 13.02 14.37
CA LEU A 21 33.93 13.49 13.01
C LEU A 21 35.14 12.77 12.38
N ALA A 22 34.88 11.87 11.42
CA ALA A 22 35.93 11.34 10.55
C ALA A 22 35.72 11.93 9.14
N GLY A 23 36.63 12.81 8.74
CA GLY A 23 36.73 13.34 7.40
C GLY A 23 37.43 12.33 6.48
N CYS A 24 36.92 12.17 5.26
CA CYS A 24 37.65 11.54 4.16
C CYS A 24 37.61 12.47 2.94
N SER A 25 38.77 12.95 2.61
CA SER A 25 39.12 13.65 1.38
C SER A 25 39.11 12.63 0.22
N GLY A 26 38.37 12.90 -0.85
CA GLY A 26 38.41 12.10 -2.08
C GLY A 26 38.65 13.00 -3.29
N SER A 27 39.71 12.71 -4.04
CA SER A 27 40.26 13.40 -5.21
C SER A 27 39.30 13.49 -6.41
N PRO A 28 39.49 14.49 -7.30
CA PRO A 28 38.69 14.64 -8.52
C PRO A 28 39.22 13.73 -9.63
N GLY A 29 38.32 12.89 -10.16
CA GLY A 29 38.56 11.99 -11.29
C GLY A 29 37.94 12.53 -12.58
N GLN A 30 38.78 12.66 -13.54
CA GLN A 30 38.80 12.69 -15.00
C GLN A 30 37.49 12.63 -15.83
N PRO A 31 37.33 13.46 -16.87
CA PRO A 31 36.21 13.41 -17.78
C PRO A 31 36.34 12.31 -18.85
N PRO A 32 35.24 11.78 -19.38
CA PRO A 32 35.23 10.76 -20.43
C PRO A 32 35.47 11.37 -21.84
N PRO A 33 35.98 10.58 -22.80
CA PRO A 33 36.36 11.04 -24.11
C PRO A 33 35.16 11.24 -25.06
N THR A 34 35.24 12.33 -25.81
CA THR A 34 34.35 12.69 -26.93
C THR A 34 34.53 11.74 -28.12
N ALA A 35 33.45 11.14 -28.57
CA ALA A 35 33.38 10.45 -29.87
C ALA A 35 32.81 11.36 -30.95
N LYS A 36 33.52 11.41 -32.08
CA LYS A 36 33.32 12.23 -33.26
C LYS A 36 32.22 11.66 -34.17
N PRO A 37 31.43 12.46 -34.88
CA PRO A 37 30.41 11.97 -35.81
C PRO A 37 31.00 11.53 -37.15
N SER A 38 30.47 10.46 -37.71
CA SER A 38 30.75 10.02 -39.08
C SER A 38 29.54 10.27 -39.97
N ALA A 39 29.81 10.77 -41.17
CA ALA A 39 28.87 11.34 -42.08
C ALA A 39 28.33 10.34 -43.14
N ALA A 40 27.16 10.70 -43.65
CA ALA A 40 26.67 10.53 -45.02
C ALA A 40 26.39 9.14 -45.60
N GLY A 41 25.13 8.95 -45.98
CA GLY A 41 24.68 7.95 -46.95
C GLY A 41 23.35 8.42 -47.57
N THR A 42 23.45 9.14 -48.68
CA THR A 42 22.37 9.50 -49.61
C THR A 42 21.81 8.29 -50.31
N GLY A 43 20.47 8.15 -50.36
CA GLY A 43 19.81 7.16 -51.21
C GLY A 43 18.30 7.41 -51.26
N SER A 44 17.85 8.23 -52.23
CA SER A 44 16.46 8.25 -52.68
C SER A 44 16.30 7.26 -53.82
N PRO A 45 15.21 6.49 -53.90
CA PRO A 45 14.30 6.71 -54.98
C PRO A 45 12.81 6.45 -54.76
N SER A 46 12.05 7.23 -55.48
CA SER A 46 10.82 6.91 -56.19
C SER A 46 9.54 6.54 -55.48
N ALA A 47 8.63 7.46 -55.66
CA ALA A 47 7.20 7.38 -55.44
C ALA A 47 6.53 6.17 -56.12
N LYS A 48 5.61 5.51 -55.40
CA LYS A 48 4.50 4.76 -56.00
C LYS A 48 3.19 5.18 -55.28
N SER A 49 2.30 5.69 -56.11
CA SER A 49 0.96 6.13 -55.73
C SER A 49 0.15 5.05 -54.99
N ALA A 50 -0.42 5.38 -53.85
CA ALA A 50 -1.41 4.58 -53.16
C ALA A 50 -2.83 5.13 -53.41
N PRO A 51 -3.87 4.28 -53.46
CA PRO A 51 -5.25 4.68 -53.70
C PRO A 51 -5.89 5.35 -52.46
N PRO A 52 -7.00 6.09 -52.61
CA PRO A 52 -7.59 6.90 -51.57
C PRO A 52 -8.18 6.02 -50.47
N THR A 53 -7.65 6.16 -49.28
CA THR A 53 -8.18 5.54 -48.07
C THR A 53 -9.38 6.33 -47.57
N ALA A 54 -10.50 5.64 -47.42
CA ALA A 54 -11.73 6.16 -46.84
C ALA A 54 -11.46 6.71 -45.42
N SER A 55 -11.87 7.97 -45.20
CA SER A 55 -11.90 8.59 -43.87
C SER A 55 -12.83 7.86 -42.94
N VAL A 56 -12.27 7.07 -42.04
CA VAL A 56 -13.02 6.51 -40.89
C VAL A 56 -13.02 7.57 -39.80
N THR A 57 -14.17 8.22 -39.61
CA THR A 57 -14.40 9.13 -38.50
C THR A 57 -14.15 8.36 -37.16
N PRO A 58 -13.28 8.82 -36.27
CA PRO A 58 -13.11 8.16 -34.97
C PRO A 58 -14.39 8.35 -34.18
N ARG A 59 -15.13 7.25 -34.00
CA ARG A 59 -16.23 7.19 -33.04
C ARG A 59 -15.62 7.43 -31.66
N ALA A 60 -15.95 8.56 -31.05
CA ALA A 60 -15.59 8.85 -29.67
C ALA A 60 -16.05 7.71 -28.76
N THR A 61 -15.11 6.90 -28.34
CA THR A 61 -15.36 5.89 -27.31
C THR A 61 -15.64 6.66 -26.03
N ALA A 62 -16.89 6.66 -25.59
CA ALA A 62 -17.27 7.22 -24.31
C ALA A 62 -16.40 6.51 -23.23
N SER A 63 -15.56 7.30 -22.58
CA SER A 63 -14.75 6.84 -21.47
C SER A 63 -15.73 6.45 -20.35
N ALA A 64 -15.98 5.15 -20.20
CA ALA A 64 -16.81 4.65 -19.13
C ALA A 64 -16.16 5.06 -17.80
N SER A 65 -16.90 5.80 -16.97
CA SER A 65 -16.45 6.10 -15.61
C SER A 65 -16.14 4.80 -14.89
N PRO A 66 -14.97 4.67 -14.24
CA PRO A 66 -14.64 3.46 -13.52
C PRO A 66 -15.64 3.24 -12.38
N SER A 67 -16.37 2.15 -12.43
CA SER A 67 -17.30 1.73 -11.38
C SER A 67 -16.60 0.73 -10.46
N ALA A 68 -16.82 0.85 -9.16
CA ALA A 68 -16.36 -0.16 -8.20
C ALA A 68 -16.98 -1.53 -8.56
N ARG A 69 -16.13 -2.55 -8.68
CA ARG A 69 -16.58 -3.90 -9.01
C ARG A 69 -17.33 -4.49 -7.81
N PRO A 70 -18.51 -5.11 -8.03
CA PRO A 70 -19.20 -5.80 -6.94
C PRO A 70 -18.30 -6.89 -6.34
N VAL A 71 -18.29 -6.99 -5.00
CA VAL A 71 -17.66 -8.14 -4.32
C VAL A 71 -18.43 -9.39 -4.72
N ALA A 72 -17.71 -10.45 -5.10
CA ALA A 72 -18.31 -11.71 -5.47
C ALA A 72 -19.25 -12.20 -4.34
N PRO A 73 -20.50 -12.64 -4.65
CA PRO A 73 -21.37 -13.22 -3.65
C PRO A 73 -20.67 -14.40 -2.96
N GLY A 74 -20.61 -14.39 -1.63
CA GLY A 74 -19.92 -15.41 -0.85
C GLY A 74 -18.49 -15.06 -0.41
N ALA A 75 -17.87 -13.98 -0.91
CA ALA A 75 -16.60 -13.50 -0.37
C ALA A 75 -16.77 -13.13 1.11
N GLY A 76 -15.97 -13.77 2.00
CA GLY A 76 -16.10 -13.60 3.45
C GLY A 76 -17.30 -14.29 4.09
N ALA A 77 -18.06 -15.14 3.35
CA ALA A 77 -19.20 -15.90 3.88
C ALA A 77 -18.79 -17.22 4.55
N LEU A 78 -17.60 -17.73 4.26
CA LEU A 78 -17.09 -18.99 4.82
C LEU A 78 -16.92 -18.90 6.34
N PRO A 79 -16.96 -20.03 7.08
CA PRO A 79 -16.57 -20.04 8.48
C PRO A 79 -15.15 -19.53 8.66
N GLN A 80 -14.87 -18.80 9.75
CA GLN A 80 -13.50 -18.42 10.08
C GLN A 80 -12.69 -19.66 10.45
N THR A 81 -11.60 -19.89 9.74
CA THR A 81 -10.71 -21.03 9.91
C THR A 81 -9.25 -20.57 9.94
N ARG A 82 -8.33 -21.47 10.27
CA ARG A 82 -6.88 -21.24 10.16
C ARG A 82 -6.34 -21.50 8.76
N ALA A 83 -7.17 -21.81 7.78
CA ALA A 83 -6.74 -21.91 6.39
C ALA A 83 -6.15 -20.57 5.93
N PHE A 84 -4.95 -20.62 5.36
CA PHE A 84 -4.27 -19.45 4.82
C PHE A 84 -4.93 -19.07 3.49
N PRO A 85 -5.50 -17.85 3.34
CA PRO A 85 -6.16 -17.50 2.10
C PRO A 85 -5.17 -17.38 0.94
N SER A 86 -5.60 -17.79 -0.24
CA SER A 86 -4.79 -17.66 -1.45
C SER A 86 -4.68 -16.21 -1.91
N THR A 87 -3.48 -15.76 -2.22
CA THR A 87 -3.22 -14.49 -2.91
C THR A 87 -3.40 -14.61 -4.44
N ARG A 88 -3.73 -15.80 -4.95
CA ARG A 88 -4.09 -16.05 -6.35
C ARG A 88 -5.60 -16.16 -6.56
N ALA A 89 -6.39 -15.95 -5.52
CA ALA A 89 -7.84 -15.97 -5.63
C ALA A 89 -8.34 -14.67 -6.28
N SER A 90 -9.35 -14.77 -7.13
CA SER A 90 -9.96 -13.60 -7.79
C SER A 90 -10.48 -12.56 -6.80
N ALA A 91 -10.89 -12.97 -5.60
CA ALA A 91 -11.27 -12.05 -4.53
C ALA A 91 -10.11 -11.14 -4.11
N PHE A 92 -8.87 -11.67 -4.04
CA PHE A 92 -7.68 -10.88 -3.75
C PHE A 92 -7.34 -9.93 -4.90
N ASP A 93 -7.32 -10.45 -6.13
CA ASP A 93 -7.01 -9.65 -7.32
C ASP A 93 -8.00 -8.49 -7.47
N ASN A 94 -9.29 -8.74 -7.26
CA ASN A 94 -10.33 -7.72 -7.29
C ASN A 94 -10.13 -6.67 -6.19
N ALA A 95 -9.84 -7.09 -4.96
CA ALA A 95 -9.59 -6.17 -3.84
C ALA A 95 -8.37 -5.26 -4.09
N MET A 96 -7.31 -5.79 -4.70
CA MET A 96 -6.12 -5.01 -5.05
C MET A 96 -6.36 -4.08 -6.25
N ALA A 97 -7.14 -4.50 -7.23
CA ALA A 97 -7.58 -3.65 -8.34
C ALA A 97 -8.46 -2.49 -7.85
N ASP A 98 -9.38 -2.76 -6.93
CA ASP A 98 -10.24 -1.74 -6.31
C ASP A 98 -9.44 -0.76 -5.44
N LEU A 99 -8.44 -1.25 -4.70
CA LEU A 99 -7.49 -0.40 -3.98
C LEU A 99 -6.71 0.50 -4.95
N TRP A 100 -6.21 -0.06 -6.04
CA TRP A 100 -5.48 0.70 -7.05
C TRP A 100 -6.36 1.77 -7.70
N LEU A 101 -7.60 1.42 -8.04
CA LEU A 101 -8.57 2.37 -8.56
C LEU A 101 -8.84 3.52 -7.56
N ALA A 102 -8.98 3.19 -6.27
CA ALA A 102 -9.13 4.20 -5.22
C ALA A 102 -7.92 5.14 -5.13
N VAL A 103 -6.72 4.59 -5.23
CA VAL A 103 -5.47 5.38 -5.21
C VAL A 103 -5.35 6.25 -6.45
N THR A 104 -5.57 5.72 -7.66
CA THR A 104 -5.42 6.51 -8.90
C THR A 104 -6.48 7.58 -9.08
N THR A 105 -7.68 7.37 -8.55
CA THR A 105 -8.78 8.35 -8.61
C THR A 105 -8.85 9.29 -7.40
N GLY A 106 -8.11 8.99 -6.32
CA GLY A 106 -8.23 9.70 -5.05
C GLY A 106 -9.58 9.47 -4.33
N ASN A 107 -10.37 8.47 -4.79
CA ASN A 107 -11.68 8.16 -4.22
C ASN A 107 -11.62 6.85 -3.40
N PRO A 108 -11.53 6.93 -2.06
CA PRO A 108 -11.39 5.75 -1.19
C PRO A 108 -12.61 4.79 -1.24
N ARG A 109 -13.76 5.26 -1.75
CA ARG A 109 -14.97 4.41 -1.83
C ARG A 109 -14.77 3.21 -2.74
N PHE A 110 -13.93 3.32 -3.77
CA PHE A 110 -13.61 2.19 -4.65
C PHE A 110 -12.93 1.04 -3.90
N ALA A 111 -12.08 1.33 -2.92
CA ALA A 111 -11.42 0.29 -2.12
C ALA A 111 -12.30 -0.33 -1.01
N ARG A 112 -13.55 0.14 -0.85
CA ARG A 112 -14.43 -0.34 0.22
C ARG A 112 -14.65 -1.86 0.21
N PRO A 113 -14.78 -2.55 -0.93
CA PRO A 113 -14.94 -4.00 -0.97
C PRO A 113 -13.73 -4.77 -0.44
N GLY A 114 -12.52 -4.27 -0.68
CA GLY A 114 -11.26 -4.87 -0.21
C GLY A 114 -10.82 -4.40 1.18
N PHE A 115 -11.52 -3.45 1.78
CA PHE A 115 -11.26 -2.98 3.15
C PHE A 115 -12.00 -3.82 4.18
N PHE A 116 -11.38 -4.04 5.36
CA PHE A 116 -11.95 -4.93 6.37
C PHE A 116 -13.35 -4.49 6.81
N PRO A 117 -14.38 -5.31 6.56
CA PRO A 117 -15.77 -4.87 6.69
C PRO A 117 -16.19 -4.70 8.15
N LEU A 118 -17.05 -3.70 8.41
CA LEU A 118 -17.58 -3.41 9.75
C LEU A 118 -18.25 -4.64 10.39
N ALA A 119 -18.98 -5.44 9.59
CA ALA A 119 -19.64 -6.64 10.09
C ALA A 119 -18.65 -7.66 10.65
N ALA A 120 -17.50 -7.84 9.99
CA ALA A 120 -16.41 -8.69 10.46
C ALA A 120 -15.69 -8.05 11.66
N TYR A 121 -15.44 -6.75 11.62
CA TYR A 121 -14.79 -6.02 12.70
C TYR A 121 -15.53 -6.17 14.04
N LYS A 122 -16.86 -6.03 14.03
CA LYS A 122 -17.72 -6.27 15.21
C LYS A 122 -17.61 -7.67 15.77
N GLN A 123 -17.40 -8.67 14.92
CA GLN A 123 -17.23 -10.06 15.34
C GLN A 123 -15.82 -10.33 15.87
N VAL A 124 -14.80 -9.71 15.30
CA VAL A 124 -13.40 -9.95 15.64
C VAL A 124 -12.99 -9.22 16.91
N LYS A 125 -13.38 -7.95 17.05
CA LYS A 125 -12.88 -7.09 18.13
C LYS A 125 -13.56 -7.35 19.48
N ALA A 126 -12.74 -7.40 20.52
CA ALA A 126 -13.13 -7.47 21.93
C ALA A 126 -12.98 -6.08 22.59
N ILE A 127 -13.60 -5.07 22.01
CA ILE A 127 -13.60 -3.69 22.51
C ILE A 127 -15.03 -3.21 22.76
N PRO A 128 -15.26 -2.24 23.69
CA PRO A 128 -16.62 -1.80 24.03
C PRO A 128 -17.40 -1.18 22.85
N TYR A 129 -16.72 -0.40 22.03
CA TYR A 129 -17.36 0.41 20.97
C TYR A 129 -16.74 0.12 19.58
N PRO A 130 -16.96 -1.08 19.01
CA PRO A 130 -16.32 -1.44 17.73
C PRO A 130 -16.85 -0.66 16.53
N VAL A 131 -18.07 -0.12 16.59
CA VAL A 131 -18.64 0.64 15.47
C VAL A 131 -17.99 2.03 15.35
N PRO A 132 -17.99 2.88 16.39
CA PRO A 132 -17.25 4.14 16.35
C PRO A 132 -15.77 3.94 16.04
N ASP A 133 -15.09 2.99 16.68
CA ASP A 133 -13.66 2.75 16.41
C ASP A 133 -13.40 2.38 14.95
N TRP A 134 -14.27 1.56 14.34
CA TRP A 134 -14.15 1.25 12.92
C TRP A 134 -14.39 2.47 12.03
N GLN A 135 -15.39 3.34 12.35
CA GLN A 135 -15.75 4.50 11.53
C GLN A 135 -14.76 5.65 11.68
N ASP A 136 -14.47 6.03 12.93
CA ASP A 136 -13.81 7.27 13.28
C ASP A 136 -12.28 7.14 13.32
N ARG A 137 -11.78 5.92 13.46
CA ARG A 137 -10.35 5.62 13.40
C ARG A 137 -10.00 4.81 12.15
N LEU A 138 -10.45 3.56 12.06
CA LEU A 138 -9.92 2.62 11.07
C LEU A 138 -10.25 3.04 9.63
N TRP A 139 -11.51 3.32 9.34
CA TRP A 139 -11.94 3.77 8.01
C TRP A 139 -11.49 5.21 7.73
N HIS A 140 -11.57 6.09 8.72
CA HIS A 140 -11.11 7.47 8.57
C HIS A 140 -9.63 7.53 8.21
N ASP A 141 -8.78 6.81 8.94
CA ASP A 141 -7.35 6.71 8.66
C ASP A 141 -7.07 6.17 7.26
N PHE A 142 -7.78 5.11 6.86
CA PHE A 142 -7.66 4.54 5.52
C PHE A 142 -8.01 5.57 4.42
N VAL A 143 -9.05 6.36 4.62
CA VAL A 143 -9.44 7.45 3.69
C VAL A 143 -8.32 8.47 3.54
N LEU A 144 -7.69 8.87 4.63
CA LEU A 144 -6.55 9.80 4.60
C LEU A 144 -5.35 9.20 3.87
N ASP A 145 -5.06 7.92 4.11
CA ASP A 145 -3.94 7.20 3.49
C ASP A 145 -4.12 7.02 1.98
N VAL A 146 -5.33 6.68 1.52
CA VAL A 146 -5.64 6.61 0.08
C VAL A 146 -5.40 7.94 -0.60
N ARG A 147 -5.82 9.04 0.02
CA ARG A 147 -5.60 10.40 -0.50
C ARG A 147 -4.10 10.75 -0.52
N ALA A 148 -3.35 10.33 0.49
CA ALA A 148 -1.89 10.53 0.51
C ALA A 148 -1.20 9.70 -0.59
N ALA A 149 -1.60 8.44 -0.76
CA ALA A 149 -1.11 7.58 -1.83
C ALA A 149 -1.45 8.13 -3.22
N HIS A 150 -2.66 8.70 -3.41
CA HIS A 150 -3.06 9.38 -4.64
C HIS A 150 -2.09 10.51 -5.01
N ARG A 151 -1.76 11.37 -4.05
CA ARG A 151 -0.81 12.47 -4.28
C ARG A 151 0.60 11.97 -4.61
N LEU A 152 1.02 10.85 -4.01
CA LEU A 152 2.33 10.24 -4.26
C LEU A 152 2.41 9.61 -5.66
N VAL A 153 1.37 8.87 -6.04
CA VAL A 153 1.36 8.07 -7.28
C VAL A 153 1.25 8.99 -8.50
N GLY A 154 0.43 10.04 -8.43
CA GLY A 154 0.20 10.96 -9.53
C GLY A 154 -0.59 10.35 -10.69
N SER A 155 -0.63 11.09 -11.81
CA SER A 155 -1.34 10.67 -13.03
C SER A 155 -0.47 9.75 -13.91
N GLY A 156 -1.14 8.89 -14.72
CA GLY A 156 -0.46 8.02 -15.68
C GLY A 156 0.26 6.82 -15.06
N ALA A 157 0.03 6.53 -13.80
CA ALA A 157 0.59 5.36 -13.13
C ALA A 157 -0.21 4.08 -13.45
N HIS A 158 0.49 2.96 -13.58
CA HIS A 158 -0.07 1.65 -13.83
C HIS A 158 0.37 0.65 -12.76
N LEU A 159 -0.59 -0.10 -12.19
CA LEU A 159 -0.29 -1.19 -11.28
C LEU A 159 0.48 -2.28 -12.02
N ASP A 160 1.61 -2.68 -11.46
CA ASP A 160 2.40 -3.80 -11.98
C ASP A 160 2.02 -5.10 -11.22
N ARG A 161 2.16 -5.08 -9.91
CA ARG A 161 1.83 -6.23 -9.05
C ARG A 161 1.64 -5.82 -7.58
N VAL A 162 1.03 -6.73 -6.81
CA VAL A 162 1.03 -6.67 -5.35
C VAL A 162 1.81 -7.86 -4.79
N VAL A 163 2.83 -7.57 -3.96
CA VAL A 163 3.69 -8.58 -3.34
C VAL A 163 3.26 -8.76 -1.89
N VAL A 164 2.77 -9.96 -1.56
CA VAL A 164 2.39 -10.33 -0.18
C VAL A 164 3.50 -11.20 0.42
N PRO A 165 4.19 -10.72 1.46
CA PRO A 165 5.32 -11.43 2.03
C PRO A 165 4.86 -12.54 3.00
N GLY A 166 4.40 -13.66 2.47
CA GLY A 166 3.84 -14.78 3.24
C GLY A 166 4.76 -15.31 4.35
N LYS A 167 6.08 -15.15 4.23
CA LYS A 167 7.04 -15.52 5.27
C LYS A 167 6.89 -14.73 6.58
N TYR A 168 6.23 -13.58 6.54
CA TYR A 168 5.91 -12.77 7.72
C TYR A 168 4.48 -12.96 8.19
N ALA A 169 3.74 -13.89 7.59
CA ALA A 169 2.39 -14.19 8.05
C ALA A 169 2.41 -14.80 9.45
N ALA A 170 1.58 -14.28 10.32
CA ALA A 170 1.41 -14.79 11.67
C ALA A 170 -0.07 -14.99 12.00
N TRP A 171 -0.38 -16.08 12.71
CA TRP A 171 -1.71 -16.26 13.25
C TRP A 171 -1.85 -15.46 14.54
N VAL A 172 -2.71 -14.46 14.54
CA VAL A 172 -3.09 -13.72 15.73
C VAL A 172 -4.16 -14.53 16.48
N TYR A 173 -3.84 -14.99 17.67
CA TYR A 173 -4.76 -15.78 18.48
C TYR A 173 -5.84 -14.91 19.13
N PRO A 174 -6.99 -15.51 19.52
CA PRO A 174 -7.91 -14.85 20.42
C PRO A 174 -7.20 -14.33 21.68
N GLY A 175 -7.56 -13.13 22.11
CA GLY A 175 -6.85 -12.40 23.18
C GLY A 175 -5.73 -11.48 22.68
N GLY A 176 -5.09 -11.78 21.55
CA GLY A 176 -4.13 -10.89 20.92
C GLY A 176 -4.80 -9.70 20.23
N CYS A 177 -4.17 -8.51 20.25
CA CYS A 177 -4.65 -7.30 19.58
C CYS A 177 -6.09 -6.89 19.92
N ALA A 178 -6.56 -7.18 21.13
CA ALA A 178 -7.95 -7.01 21.55
C ALA A 178 -8.95 -7.72 20.61
N ASN A 179 -8.65 -8.94 20.20
CA ASN A 179 -9.51 -9.75 19.36
C ASN A 179 -10.08 -10.95 20.14
N LYS A 180 -11.32 -11.31 19.86
CA LYS A 180 -12.00 -12.53 20.37
C LYS A 180 -12.02 -13.68 19.35
N ILE A 181 -11.66 -13.41 18.09
CA ILE A 181 -11.54 -14.40 17.01
C ILE A 181 -10.16 -14.24 16.37
N GLY A 182 -9.46 -15.37 16.16
CA GLY A 182 -8.15 -15.36 15.51
C GLY A 182 -8.24 -15.17 14.00
N TYR A 183 -7.14 -14.66 13.43
CA TYR A 183 -6.97 -14.47 11.98
C TYR A 183 -5.48 -14.48 11.59
N TRP A 184 -5.21 -14.71 10.30
CA TRP A 184 -3.89 -14.47 9.76
C TRP A 184 -3.65 -12.97 9.58
N HIS A 185 -2.48 -12.51 9.95
CA HIS A 185 -1.98 -11.15 9.72
C HIS A 185 -0.72 -11.21 8.87
N VAL A 186 -0.65 -10.38 7.83
CA VAL A 186 0.55 -10.18 7.01
C VAL A 186 0.88 -8.69 7.00
N PRO A 187 2.00 -8.28 7.59
CA PRO A 187 2.49 -6.91 7.53
C PRO A 187 3.28 -6.64 6.26
N GLY A 188 3.29 -5.38 5.83
CA GLY A 188 4.24 -4.87 4.85
C GLY A 188 4.12 -5.49 3.45
N ALA A 189 2.91 -5.78 2.97
CA ALA A 189 2.71 -6.07 1.56
C ALA A 189 3.08 -4.84 0.71
N ARG A 190 3.48 -5.06 -0.56
CA ARG A 190 3.96 -3.98 -1.44
C ARG A 190 3.06 -3.85 -2.66
N VAL A 191 2.59 -2.64 -2.92
CA VAL A 191 1.98 -2.23 -4.19
C VAL A 191 3.10 -1.71 -5.07
N VAL A 192 3.42 -2.41 -6.15
CA VAL A 192 4.45 -2.04 -7.12
C VAL A 192 3.76 -1.51 -8.37
N TYR A 193 4.19 -0.36 -8.83
CA TYR A 193 3.59 0.35 -9.96
C TYR A 193 4.65 1.03 -10.83
N ARG A 194 4.27 1.40 -12.06
CA ARG A 194 5.10 2.18 -12.97
C ARG A 194 4.48 3.54 -13.23
N VAL A 195 5.31 4.55 -13.20
CA VAL A 195 4.95 5.92 -13.60
C VAL A 195 6.12 6.54 -14.39
N HIS A 196 5.83 7.12 -15.55
CA HIS A 196 6.85 7.65 -16.47
C HIS A 196 7.99 6.64 -16.77
N GLY A 197 7.64 5.37 -16.95
CA GLY A 197 8.60 4.27 -17.20
C GLY A 197 9.39 3.78 -15.98
N GLN A 198 9.29 4.45 -14.84
CA GLN A 198 10.01 4.09 -13.63
C GLN A 198 9.17 3.20 -12.70
N GLU A 199 9.77 2.12 -12.21
CA GLU A 199 9.18 1.29 -11.16
C GLU A 199 9.26 2.01 -9.82
N ARG A 200 8.16 2.01 -9.09
CA ARG A 200 8.01 2.57 -7.74
C ARG A 200 7.11 1.68 -6.90
N SER A 201 7.11 1.89 -5.61
CA SER A 201 6.23 1.14 -4.73
C SER A 201 5.87 1.90 -3.47
N PHE A 202 4.79 1.45 -2.84
CA PHE A 202 4.46 1.77 -1.45
C PHE A 202 3.92 0.53 -0.75
N GLY A 203 3.91 0.54 0.58
CA GLY A 203 3.47 -0.59 1.38
C GLY A 203 1.99 -0.54 1.73
N ILE A 204 1.42 -1.72 1.98
CA ILE A 204 0.20 -1.93 2.75
C ILE A 204 0.66 -2.38 4.13
N ALA A 205 0.43 -1.57 5.16
CA ALA A 205 0.98 -1.85 6.49
C ALA A 205 0.39 -3.12 7.11
N SER A 206 -0.88 -3.43 6.84
CA SER A 206 -1.53 -4.60 7.43
C SER A 206 -2.61 -5.19 6.52
N LEU A 207 -2.44 -6.48 6.19
CA LEU A 207 -3.50 -7.34 5.66
C LEU A 207 -3.94 -8.33 6.73
N ILE A 208 -5.23 -8.60 6.84
CA ILE A 208 -5.76 -9.67 7.68
C ILE A 208 -6.70 -10.59 6.89
N SER A 209 -6.78 -11.83 7.34
CA SER A 209 -7.73 -12.80 6.77
C SER A 209 -9.07 -12.76 7.49
N TRP A 210 -10.14 -12.88 6.72
CA TRP A 210 -11.46 -13.13 7.28
C TRP A 210 -12.22 -14.09 6.36
N ARG A 211 -12.58 -15.25 6.89
CA ARG A 211 -13.41 -16.24 6.19
C ARG A 211 -12.91 -16.56 4.79
N GLY A 212 -11.61 -16.88 4.68
CA GLY A 212 -10.98 -17.27 3.43
C GLY A 212 -10.60 -16.12 2.48
N VAL A 213 -10.75 -14.85 2.89
CA VAL A 213 -10.45 -13.68 2.08
C VAL A 213 -9.44 -12.77 2.80
N TRP A 214 -8.53 -12.18 2.04
CA TRP A 214 -7.64 -11.11 2.52
C TRP A 214 -8.31 -9.74 2.44
N TYR A 215 -8.14 -8.94 3.48
CA TYR A 215 -8.62 -7.56 3.55
C TYR A 215 -7.49 -6.61 3.97
N VAL A 216 -7.49 -5.41 3.42
CA VAL A 216 -6.67 -4.30 3.92
C VAL A 216 -7.28 -3.80 5.22
N VAL A 217 -6.47 -3.68 6.26
CA VAL A 217 -6.87 -3.07 7.55
C VAL A 217 -6.19 -1.71 7.73
N HIS A 218 -4.88 -1.66 7.45
CA HIS A 218 -4.11 -0.42 7.48
C HIS A 218 -3.34 -0.28 6.17
N LEU A 219 -3.61 0.77 5.40
CA LEU A 219 -2.81 1.14 4.24
C LEU A 219 -1.55 1.88 4.67
N GLY A 220 -1.69 2.88 5.53
CA GLY A 220 -0.59 3.59 6.16
C GLY A 220 -0.14 2.95 7.49
N ALA A 221 0.56 3.71 8.32
CA ALA A 221 1.05 3.23 9.61
C ALA A 221 -0.09 2.81 10.55
N VAL A 222 0.12 1.71 11.27
CA VAL A 222 -0.84 1.20 12.26
C VAL A 222 -0.97 2.17 13.46
N GLN A 223 0.17 2.67 13.91
CA GLN A 223 0.22 3.73 14.94
C GLN A 223 0.59 5.04 14.29
N ARG A 224 -0.12 6.10 14.66
CA ARG A 224 0.12 7.44 14.14
C ARG A 224 0.03 8.46 15.26
N THR A 225 0.92 9.43 15.22
CA THR A 225 0.98 10.54 16.16
C THR A 225 0.24 11.78 15.66
N VAL A 226 -0.17 11.76 14.38
CA VAL A 226 -0.82 12.89 13.69
C VAL A 226 -2.02 12.40 12.89
N VAL A 227 -3.05 13.24 12.78
CA VAL A 227 -4.28 12.97 12.01
C VAL A 227 -4.06 13.38 10.55
N THR A 228 -3.08 12.74 9.89
CA THR A 228 -2.79 12.98 8.47
C THR A 228 -2.65 11.65 7.74
N GLY A 229 -2.88 11.65 6.43
CA GLY A 229 -2.64 10.47 5.61
C GLY A 229 -1.16 10.14 5.52
N ILE A 230 -0.84 8.87 5.71
CA ILE A 230 0.51 8.33 5.69
C ILE A 230 0.63 7.33 4.56
N VAL A 231 1.61 7.51 3.67
CA VAL A 231 2.00 6.47 2.73
C VAL A 231 3.05 5.59 3.39
N TYR A 232 2.73 4.31 3.55
CA TYR A 232 3.61 3.36 4.23
C TYR A 232 4.82 3.02 3.37
N GLN A 233 6.02 3.34 3.85
CA GLN A 233 7.30 3.00 3.24
C GLN A 233 7.36 3.21 1.70
N PRO A 234 7.14 4.43 1.18
CA PRO A 234 7.29 4.68 -0.25
C PRO A 234 8.75 4.47 -0.67
N ALA A 235 8.96 3.88 -1.87
CA ALA A 235 10.29 3.58 -2.35
C ALA A 235 10.41 3.74 -3.88
N ALA A 236 11.60 4.09 -4.35
CA ALA A 236 12.03 3.86 -5.72
C ALA A 236 12.23 2.35 -5.92
N GLY A 237 11.76 1.81 -7.06
CA GLY A 237 11.76 0.38 -7.33
C GLY A 237 10.74 -0.41 -6.48
N PRO A 238 10.90 -1.74 -6.37
CA PRO A 238 9.91 -2.64 -5.77
C PRO A 238 9.80 -2.50 -4.25
N GLY A 239 10.79 -1.86 -3.60
CA GLY A 239 10.88 -1.79 -2.15
C GLY A 239 11.10 -3.15 -1.48
N VAL A 240 11.15 -3.15 -0.15
CA VAL A 240 11.33 -4.37 0.65
C VAL A 240 10.01 -4.77 1.27
N PRO A 241 9.48 -5.99 0.99
CA PRO A 241 8.29 -6.51 1.64
C PRO A 241 8.57 -6.88 3.12
N GLY A 242 7.61 -6.63 4.00
CA GLY A 242 7.81 -6.64 5.45
C GLY A 242 8.31 -5.26 5.90
N PRO A 243 8.69 -4.99 7.08
CA PRO A 243 8.91 -5.79 8.27
C PRO A 243 7.63 -6.19 8.96
N PRO A 244 7.73 -7.06 9.98
CA PRO A 244 6.60 -7.38 10.81
C PRO A 244 6.07 -6.11 11.50
N GLY A 245 4.83 -5.76 11.21
CA GLY A 245 4.08 -4.80 11.99
C GLY A 245 3.36 -5.54 13.11
N GLY A 246 3.34 -4.98 14.29
CA GLY A 246 2.51 -5.48 15.38
C GLY A 246 1.07 -4.98 15.27
N CYS A 247 0.26 -5.39 16.18
CA CYS A 247 -0.99 -4.71 16.45
C CYS A 247 -0.79 -3.56 17.43
#